data_dded3bc6fa9b37ad88d6f8153ddcd553
#
_entry.id   dded3bc6fa9b37ad88d6f8153ddcd553
#
_cell.length_a   1.000
_cell.length_b   1.000
_cell.length_c   1.000
_cell.angle_alpha   90.00
_cell.angle_beta   90.00
_cell.angle_gamma   90.00
#
_symmetry.space_group_name_H-M   'P 1'
#
loop_
_entity.id
_entity.type
_entity.pdbx_description
1 polymer ?
#
loop_
_entity_poly.entity_id
_entity_poly.type
_entity_poly.pdbx_seq_one_letter_code
_entity_poly.pdbx_strand_id
1 'polypeptide(L)'
;GERRRLRGHARTLDQLRQAAKVAPGKFAYGSTGNGSTEHIVTETFRLQTGLEMLHVPYRGSSPAMADLQSGQIQLLFTTPPTALSNVAGGRAVALGAASRARLPVLPDVPTFREQGLPFEAASIYAILAPKGTPDTVVARLNGALAEALKTPETRKRLNQIGVEVIQATPAESAQRLAAEVDKWSKAIDAARIKQE
;
A
#
# COMPACT_ATOMS: atom_id res chain seq x y z
N GLY A 1 31.25 -0.75 -8.58
CA GLY A 1 31.45 -1.59 -7.45
C GLY A 1 30.22 -2.41 -7.07
N GLU A 2 30.23 -3.01 -5.92
CA GLU A 2 29.23 -3.93 -5.37
C GLU A 2 27.82 -3.33 -5.30
N ARG A 3 27.69 -2.04 -4.95
CA ARG A 3 26.41 -1.30 -4.98
C ARG A 3 25.77 -1.22 -6.37
N ARG A 4 26.58 -1.27 -7.44
CA ARG A 4 26.09 -1.27 -8.84
C ARG A 4 25.56 -2.65 -9.24
N ARG A 5 26.04 -3.74 -8.62
CA ARG A 5 25.51 -5.11 -8.81
C ARG A 5 24.20 -5.33 -8.04
N LEU A 6 24.02 -4.71 -6.89
CA LEU A 6 22.76 -4.69 -6.14
C LEU A 6 21.70 -3.77 -6.82
N ARG A 7 22.09 -2.86 -7.70
CA ARG A 7 21.23 -2.08 -8.61
C ARG A 7 20.58 -2.91 -9.71
N GLY A 8 20.93 -4.17 -9.87
CA GLY A 8 20.41 -5.08 -10.89
C GLY A 8 19.15 -5.80 -10.37
N HIS A 9 18.02 -5.10 -10.23
CA HIS A 9 16.86 -5.49 -11.04
C HIS A 9 16.19 -6.79 -10.57
N ALA A 10 15.77 -6.85 -9.30
CA ALA A 10 14.72 -7.77 -8.96
C ALA A 10 13.48 -7.40 -9.80
N ARG A 11 13.12 -8.23 -10.74
CA ARG A 11 11.92 -8.08 -11.57
C ARG A 11 10.75 -8.90 -11.02
N THR A 12 11.01 -9.73 -10.03
CA THR A 12 10.02 -10.55 -9.34
C THR A 12 10.24 -10.49 -7.83
N LEU A 13 9.20 -10.81 -7.09
CA LEU A 13 9.27 -10.90 -5.63
C LEU A 13 10.33 -11.93 -5.19
N ASP A 14 10.41 -13.07 -5.86
CA ASP A 14 11.40 -14.10 -5.53
C ASP A 14 12.83 -13.64 -5.74
N GLN A 15 13.10 -12.90 -6.82
CA GLN A 15 14.43 -12.32 -7.04
C GLN A 15 14.80 -11.31 -5.94
N LEU A 16 13.84 -10.48 -5.50
CA LEU A 16 14.06 -9.57 -4.37
C LEU A 16 14.38 -10.34 -3.10
N ARG A 17 13.59 -11.39 -2.80
CA ARG A 17 13.78 -12.22 -1.59
C ARG A 17 15.13 -12.92 -1.60
N GLN A 18 15.53 -13.51 -2.72
CA GLN A 18 16.83 -14.13 -2.86
C GLN A 18 17.98 -13.15 -2.69
N ALA A 19 17.91 -11.99 -3.35
CA ALA A 19 18.93 -10.97 -3.25
C ALA A 19 19.08 -10.41 -1.82
N ALA A 20 17.95 -10.16 -1.13
CA ALA A 20 17.97 -9.67 0.25
C ALA A 20 18.51 -10.72 1.24
N LYS A 21 18.25 -12.01 1.01
CA LYS A 21 18.82 -13.11 1.83
C LYS A 21 20.33 -13.24 1.68
N VAL A 22 20.88 -13.01 0.48
CA VAL A 22 22.34 -13.08 0.23
C VAL A 22 23.06 -11.87 0.83
N ALA A 23 22.40 -10.75 1.01
CA ALA A 23 22.98 -9.52 1.55
C ALA A 23 22.09 -8.90 2.66
N PRO A 24 21.99 -9.56 3.84
CA PRO A 24 21.15 -9.07 4.93
C PRO A 24 21.53 -7.64 5.34
N GLY A 25 20.54 -6.78 5.59
CA GLY A 25 20.74 -5.39 6.02
C GLY A 25 21.33 -4.44 4.96
N LYS A 26 21.64 -4.91 3.74
CA LYS A 26 22.12 -4.05 2.64
C LYS A 26 20.99 -3.47 1.77
N PHE A 27 19.79 -3.99 1.90
CA PHE A 27 18.61 -3.48 1.23
C PHE A 27 17.93 -2.41 2.07
N ALA A 28 17.50 -1.35 1.43
CA ALA A 28 16.73 -0.28 2.06
C ALA A 28 15.36 -0.15 1.41
N TYR A 29 14.37 0.24 2.21
CA TYR A 29 13.06 0.62 1.72
C TYR A 29 12.71 2.05 2.13
N GLY A 30 11.93 2.72 1.31
CA GLY A 30 11.44 4.07 1.57
C GLY A 30 10.04 4.09 2.18
N SER A 31 9.74 5.17 2.90
CA SER A 31 8.40 5.53 3.32
C SER A 31 8.20 7.04 3.28
N THR A 32 6.98 7.51 3.47
CA THR A 32 6.66 8.94 3.57
C THR A 32 6.84 9.51 4.98
N GLY A 33 7.52 8.77 5.84
CA GLY A 33 7.87 9.15 7.21
C GLY A 33 7.61 8.03 8.23
N ASN A 34 8.09 8.23 9.46
CA ASN A 34 7.84 7.32 10.56
C ASN A 34 6.32 7.22 10.84
N GLY A 35 5.82 5.99 11.03
CA GLY A 35 4.40 5.75 11.28
C GLY A 35 3.49 5.96 10.07
N SER A 36 4.01 6.30 8.88
CA SER A 36 3.21 6.39 7.66
C SER A 36 2.66 5.03 7.24
N THR A 37 1.62 5.03 6.41
CA THR A 37 1.05 3.80 5.85
C THR A 37 2.12 2.94 5.17
N GLU A 38 2.98 3.54 4.36
CA GLU A 38 4.05 2.85 3.65
C GLU A 38 5.06 2.21 4.63
N HIS A 39 5.36 2.90 5.75
CA HIS A 39 6.22 2.35 6.80
C HIS A 39 5.59 1.11 7.43
N ILE A 40 4.34 1.22 7.92
CA ILE A 40 3.63 0.12 8.60
C ILE A 40 3.45 -1.07 7.64
N VAL A 41 3.04 -0.81 6.40
CA VAL A 41 2.87 -1.84 5.36
C VAL A 41 4.19 -2.55 5.07
N THR A 42 5.29 -1.81 4.91
CA THR A 42 6.59 -2.41 4.60
C THR A 42 7.16 -3.19 5.78
N GLU A 43 6.99 -2.69 7.01
CA GLU A 43 7.41 -3.45 8.21
C GLU A 43 6.61 -4.74 8.37
N THR A 44 5.30 -4.72 8.11
CA THR A 44 4.48 -5.93 8.12
C THR A 44 4.93 -6.93 7.06
N PHE A 45 5.23 -6.44 5.84
CA PHE A 45 5.80 -7.26 4.78
C PHE A 45 7.17 -7.84 5.18
N ARG A 46 8.04 -7.04 5.79
CA ARG A 46 9.36 -7.44 6.28
C ARG A 46 9.26 -8.57 7.31
N LEU A 47 8.36 -8.43 8.28
CA LEU A 47 8.12 -9.46 9.30
C LEU A 47 7.60 -10.77 8.69
N GLN A 48 6.65 -10.71 7.74
CA GLN A 48 6.09 -11.90 7.11
C GLN A 48 7.08 -12.62 6.19
N THR A 49 7.99 -11.88 5.57
CA THR A 49 8.98 -12.44 4.64
C THR A 49 10.31 -12.80 5.28
N GLY A 50 10.56 -12.33 6.51
CA GLY A 50 11.85 -12.47 7.20
C GLY A 50 12.99 -11.68 6.54
N LEU A 51 12.68 -10.66 5.74
CA LEU A 51 13.70 -9.85 5.07
C LEU A 51 14.28 -8.80 6.03
N GLU A 52 15.60 -8.72 6.08
CA GLU A 52 16.31 -7.66 6.79
C GLU A 52 16.55 -6.47 5.87
N MET A 53 15.85 -5.36 6.14
CA MET A 53 15.90 -4.14 5.32
C MET A 53 16.00 -2.91 6.22
N LEU A 54 16.75 -1.90 5.75
CA LEU A 54 16.88 -0.63 6.44
C LEU A 54 15.73 0.31 6.05
N HIS A 55 15.05 0.91 7.02
CA HIS A 55 14.06 1.93 6.78
C HIS A 55 14.72 3.30 6.51
N VAL A 56 14.27 3.97 5.45
CA VAL A 56 14.66 5.33 5.08
C VAL A 56 13.40 6.20 4.99
N PRO A 57 13.14 7.06 5.99
CA PRO A 57 11.99 7.96 5.98
C PRO A 57 12.25 9.18 5.09
N TYR A 58 11.26 9.54 4.27
CA TYR A 58 11.28 10.71 3.40
C TYR A 58 10.15 11.68 3.75
N ARG A 59 10.33 12.96 3.37
CA ARG A 59 9.27 13.96 3.47
C ARG A 59 8.34 13.90 2.24
N GLY A 60 7.64 12.76 2.07
CA GLY A 60 6.69 12.54 0.98
C GLY A 60 7.16 11.53 -0.06
N SER A 61 6.27 11.18 -0.99
CA SER A 61 6.48 10.12 -1.99
C SER A 61 7.47 10.49 -3.10
N SER A 62 7.56 11.78 -3.47
CA SER A 62 8.42 12.21 -4.58
C SER A 62 9.91 11.95 -4.33
N PRO A 63 10.52 12.37 -3.19
CA PRO A 63 11.91 12.06 -2.91
C PRO A 63 12.18 10.57 -2.72
N ALA A 64 11.24 9.82 -2.10
CA ALA A 64 11.35 8.37 -1.99
C ALA A 64 11.40 7.68 -3.37
N MET A 65 10.57 8.15 -4.31
CA MET A 65 10.54 7.62 -5.68
C MET A 65 11.82 7.97 -6.45
N ALA A 66 12.37 9.15 -6.27
CA ALA A 66 13.65 9.55 -6.88
C ALA A 66 14.79 8.64 -6.41
N ASP A 67 14.83 8.32 -5.12
CA ASP A 67 15.85 7.43 -4.54
C ASP A 67 15.62 5.96 -4.93
N LEU A 68 14.38 5.52 -5.14
CA LEU A 68 14.10 4.23 -5.76
C LEU A 68 14.67 4.16 -7.19
N GLN A 69 14.42 5.19 -8.01
CA GLN A 69 14.89 5.25 -9.39
C GLN A 69 16.41 5.33 -9.48
N SER A 70 17.06 6.05 -8.56
CA SER A 70 18.53 6.12 -8.51
C SER A 70 19.18 4.88 -7.88
N GLY A 71 18.38 3.99 -7.25
CA GLY A 71 18.82 2.77 -6.58
C GLY A 71 19.42 3.01 -5.18
N GLN A 72 19.16 4.15 -4.57
CA GLN A 72 19.53 4.39 -3.17
C GLN A 72 18.69 3.53 -2.22
N ILE A 73 17.40 3.33 -2.55
CA ILE A 73 16.53 2.34 -1.92
C ILE A 73 16.12 1.28 -2.95
N GLN A 74 15.74 0.09 -2.50
CA GLN A 74 15.43 -1.04 -3.37
C GLN A 74 13.95 -1.41 -3.36
N LEU A 75 13.18 -0.95 -2.37
CA LEU A 75 11.75 -1.22 -2.24
C LEU A 75 11.00 0.04 -1.82
N LEU A 76 9.81 0.20 -2.36
CA LEU A 76 8.85 1.22 -1.97
C LEU A 76 7.44 0.68 -2.16
N PHE A 77 6.65 0.63 -1.09
CA PHE A 77 5.21 0.51 -1.23
C PHE A 77 4.64 1.87 -1.57
N THR A 78 3.70 1.91 -2.50
CA THR A 78 3.11 3.17 -2.96
C THR A 78 1.69 2.97 -3.48
N THR A 79 0.98 4.06 -3.75
CA THR A 79 -0.39 4.01 -4.27
C THR A 79 -0.44 3.58 -5.74
N PRO A 80 -1.55 2.97 -6.21
CA PRO A 80 -1.68 2.52 -7.60
C PRO A 80 -1.40 3.61 -8.64
N PRO A 81 -1.88 4.86 -8.51
CA PRO A 81 -1.57 5.91 -9.48
C PRO A 81 -0.08 6.22 -9.59
N THR A 82 0.61 6.28 -8.44
CA THR A 82 2.06 6.52 -8.40
C THR A 82 2.82 5.34 -9.03
N ALA A 83 2.43 4.10 -8.69
CA ALA A 83 3.02 2.91 -9.29
C ALA A 83 2.83 2.90 -10.82
N LEU A 84 1.59 3.12 -11.29
CA LEU A 84 1.26 3.11 -12.72
C LEU A 84 2.13 4.07 -13.52
N SER A 85 2.24 5.32 -13.09
CA SER A 85 3.01 6.34 -13.82
C SER A 85 4.51 6.00 -13.91
N ASN A 86 5.06 5.34 -12.90
CA ASN A 86 6.48 4.97 -12.87
C ASN A 86 6.77 3.66 -13.59
N VAL A 87 5.87 2.69 -13.54
CA VAL A 87 5.97 1.42 -14.26
C VAL A 87 5.78 1.65 -15.76
N ALA A 88 4.76 2.40 -16.18
CA ALA A 88 4.53 2.76 -17.58
C ALA A 88 5.70 3.54 -18.20
N GLY A 89 6.36 4.37 -17.40
CA GLY A 89 7.57 5.09 -17.81
C GLY A 89 8.86 4.28 -17.75
N GLY A 90 8.81 2.99 -17.40
CA GLY A 90 10.00 2.12 -17.27
C GLY A 90 10.96 2.53 -16.14
N ARG A 91 10.52 3.38 -15.22
CA ARG A 91 11.34 3.91 -14.12
C ARG A 91 11.32 3.06 -12.87
N ALA A 92 10.34 2.15 -12.77
CA ALA A 92 10.21 1.19 -11.67
C ALA A 92 9.61 -0.11 -12.19
N VAL A 93 9.78 -1.18 -11.43
CA VAL A 93 9.16 -2.49 -11.69
C VAL A 93 8.19 -2.78 -10.56
N ALA A 94 6.93 -3.09 -10.88
CA ALA A 94 5.95 -3.55 -9.90
C ALA A 94 6.20 -5.03 -9.60
N LEU A 95 6.53 -5.35 -8.35
CA LEU A 95 6.83 -6.71 -7.90
C LEU A 95 5.57 -7.46 -7.46
N GLY A 96 4.52 -6.75 -7.10
CA GLY A 96 3.25 -7.33 -6.67
C GLY A 96 2.26 -6.27 -6.18
N ALA A 97 0.99 -6.63 -6.20
CA ALA A 97 -0.10 -5.84 -5.64
C ALA A 97 -0.50 -6.40 -4.26
N ALA A 98 -0.60 -5.52 -3.26
CA ALA A 98 -1.04 -5.88 -1.91
C ALA A 98 -2.58 -5.88 -1.78
N SER A 99 -3.27 -6.29 -2.81
CA SER A 99 -4.74 -6.36 -2.93
C SER A 99 -5.23 -7.80 -3.05
N ARG A 100 -6.52 -8.03 -2.82
CA ARG A 100 -7.14 -9.36 -2.95
C ARG A 100 -7.13 -9.89 -4.38
N ALA A 101 -7.32 -8.99 -5.35
CA ALA A 101 -7.29 -9.28 -6.77
C ALA A 101 -6.32 -8.33 -7.47
N ARG A 102 -5.92 -8.67 -8.69
CA ARG A 102 -5.11 -7.78 -9.53
C ARG A 102 -5.82 -6.46 -9.76
N LEU A 103 -5.06 -5.38 -9.75
CA LEU A 103 -5.60 -4.06 -10.00
C LEU A 103 -5.94 -3.89 -11.49
N PRO A 104 -7.14 -3.41 -11.85
CA PRO A 104 -7.50 -3.19 -13.27
C PRO A 104 -6.54 -2.25 -14.01
N VAL A 105 -5.91 -1.33 -13.28
CA VAL A 105 -4.92 -0.37 -13.82
C VAL A 105 -3.52 -0.97 -14.00
N LEU A 106 -3.26 -2.16 -13.43
CA LEU A 106 -2.00 -2.90 -13.52
C LEU A 106 -2.29 -4.41 -13.67
N PRO A 107 -2.96 -4.84 -14.74
CA PRO A 107 -3.48 -6.20 -14.88
C PRO A 107 -2.39 -7.27 -14.95
N ASP A 108 -1.20 -6.92 -15.42
CA ASP A 108 -0.06 -7.82 -15.54
C ASP A 108 0.72 -7.99 -14.23
N VAL A 109 0.42 -7.17 -13.20
CA VAL A 109 1.08 -7.26 -11.90
C VAL A 109 0.33 -8.26 -11.03
N PRO A 110 0.97 -9.39 -10.65
CA PRO A 110 0.34 -10.38 -9.79
C PRO A 110 0.15 -9.83 -8.38
N THR A 111 -0.85 -10.32 -7.68
CA THR A 111 -0.97 -10.06 -6.23
C THR A 111 0.12 -10.81 -5.46
N PHE A 112 0.43 -10.39 -4.23
CA PHE A 112 1.32 -11.15 -3.37
C PHE A 112 0.77 -12.54 -3.05
N ARG A 113 -0.56 -12.67 -2.94
CA ARG A 113 -1.23 -13.96 -2.75
C ARG A 113 -1.00 -14.91 -3.91
N GLU A 114 -1.10 -14.47 -5.17
CA GLU A 114 -0.79 -15.27 -6.36
C GLU A 114 0.67 -15.73 -6.38
N GLN A 115 1.55 -15.01 -5.72
CA GLN A 115 2.97 -15.34 -5.56
C GLN A 115 3.27 -16.16 -4.29
N GLY A 116 2.24 -16.73 -3.64
CA GLY A 116 2.39 -17.60 -2.46
C GLY A 116 2.64 -16.85 -1.14
N LEU A 117 2.53 -15.52 -1.13
CA LEU A 117 2.62 -14.71 0.09
C LEU A 117 1.23 -14.14 0.44
N PRO A 118 0.58 -14.60 1.54
CA PRO A 118 -0.74 -14.12 1.94
C PRO A 118 -0.65 -12.73 2.59
N PHE A 119 -0.18 -11.75 1.80
CA PHE A 119 0.00 -10.37 2.22
C PHE A 119 -1.02 -9.47 1.54
N GLU A 120 -1.83 -8.79 2.35
CA GLU A 120 -2.83 -7.81 1.91
C GLU A 120 -2.70 -6.53 2.74
N ALA A 121 -2.58 -5.40 2.06
CA ALA A 121 -2.49 -4.07 2.65
C ALA A 121 -3.28 -3.08 1.79
N ALA A 122 -4.58 -3.01 2.01
CA ALA A 122 -5.44 -2.05 1.35
C ALA A 122 -5.62 -0.81 2.22
N SER A 123 -5.58 0.37 1.59
CA SER A 123 -6.00 1.61 2.25
C SER A 123 -7.50 1.79 2.12
N ILE A 124 -8.16 2.18 3.21
CA ILE A 124 -9.58 2.51 3.20
C ILE A 124 -9.74 4.02 3.11
N TYR A 125 -10.56 4.47 2.16
CA TYR A 125 -11.05 5.83 2.09
C TYR A 125 -12.48 5.85 2.60
N ALA A 126 -12.75 6.58 3.69
CA ALA A 126 -14.06 6.69 4.30
C ALA A 126 -14.43 8.14 4.58
N ILE A 127 -15.71 8.45 4.53
CA ILE A 127 -16.27 9.71 5.01
C ILE A 127 -16.80 9.47 6.42
N LEU A 128 -16.34 10.26 7.38
CA LEU A 128 -16.73 10.15 8.79
C LEU A 128 -17.55 11.36 9.20
N ALA A 129 -18.54 11.15 10.05
CA ALA A 129 -19.28 12.20 10.73
C ALA A 129 -18.78 12.36 12.17
N PRO A 130 -18.82 13.56 12.76
CA PRO A 130 -18.51 13.78 14.17
C PRO A 130 -19.36 12.90 15.10
N LYS A 131 -18.81 12.54 16.25
CA LYS A 131 -19.57 11.81 17.29
C LYS A 131 -20.79 12.63 17.72
N GLY A 132 -21.96 11.97 17.81
CA GLY A 132 -23.21 12.63 18.20
C GLY A 132 -23.99 13.23 17.01
N THR A 133 -23.53 13.05 15.78
CA THR A 133 -24.34 13.38 14.59
C THR A 133 -25.62 12.52 14.62
N PRO A 134 -26.83 13.13 14.48
CA PRO A 134 -28.08 12.36 14.48
C PRO A 134 -28.10 11.28 13.41
N ASP A 135 -28.68 10.10 13.74
CA ASP A 135 -28.73 8.95 12.82
C ASP A 135 -29.45 9.27 11.51
N THR A 136 -30.46 10.14 11.54
CA THR A 136 -31.16 10.61 10.35
C THR A 136 -30.25 11.38 9.39
N VAL A 137 -29.30 12.15 9.90
CA VAL A 137 -28.31 12.88 9.11
C VAL A 137 -27.28 11.90 8.53
N VAL A 138 -26.80 10.95 9.35
CA VAL A 138 -25.86 9.91 8.90
C VAL A 138 -26.50 9.07 7.78
N ALA A 139 -27.75 8.64 7.95
CA ALA A 139 -28.48 7.87 6.95
C ALA A 139 -28.64 8.65 5.63
N ARG A 140 -28.97 9.94 5.71
CA ARG A 140 -29.10 10.81 4.52
C ARG A 140 -27.77 10.99 3.79
N LEU A 141 -26.69 11.22 4.52
CA LEU A 141 -25.34 11.34 3.94
C LEU A 141 -24.89 10.01 3.28
N ASN A 142 -25.12 8.87 3.96
CA ASN A 142 -24.82 7.55 3.41
C ASN A 142 -25.61 7.29 2.13
N GLY A 143 -26.91 7.61 2.10
CA GLY A 143 -27.73 7.49 0.89
C GLY A 143 -27.22 8.35 -0.27
N ALA A 144 -26.90 9.62 -0.01
CA ALA A 144 -26.34 10.51 -1.02
C ALA A 144 -25.00 10.02 -1.56
N LEU A 145 -24.11 9.53 -0.68
CA LEU A 145 -22.83 8.95 -1.07
C LEU A 145 -23.04 7.67 -1.92
N ALA A 146 -23.95 6.80 -1.51
CA ALA A 146 -24.28 5.59 -2.25
C ALA A 146 -24.77 5.89 -3.67
N GLU A 147 -25.63 6.89 -3.86
CA GLU A 147 -26.07 7.34 -5.17
C GLU A 147 -24.92 7.93 -6.01
N ALA A 148 -24.08 8.76 -5.43
CA ALA A 148 -22.91 9.32 -6.12
C ALA A 148 -21.95 8.21 -6.61
N LEU A 149 -21.72 7.19 -5.78
CA LEU A 149 -20.85 6.05 -6.08
C LEU A 149 -21.45 5.08 -7.13
N LYS A 150 -22.74 5.15 -7.42
CA LYS A 150 -23.38 4.35 -8.50
C LYS A 150 -23.17 4.95 -9.87
N THR A 151 -22.88 6.24 -9.97
CA THR A 151 -22.77 6.91 -11.27
C THR A 151 -21.61 6.34 -12.09
N PRO A 152 -21.80 6.10 -13.40
CA PRO A 152 -20.76 5.56 -14.27
C PRO A 152 -19.48 6.41 -14.27
N GLU A 153 -19.63 7.72 -14.21
CA GLU A 153 -18.51 8.65 -14.20
C GLU A 153 -17.66 8.51 -12.92
N THR A 154 -18.30 8.50 -11.75
CA THR A 154 -17.59 8.30 -10.47
C THR A 154 -16.87 6.96 -10.43
N ARG A 155 -17.56 5.88 -10.84
CA ARG A 155 -16.95 4.54 -10.92
C ARG A 155 -15.76 4.52 -11.85
N LYS A 156 -15.88 5.12 -13.04
CA LYS A 156 -14.78 5.21 -14.00
C LYS A 156 -13.57 5.92 -13.39
N ARG A 157 -13.78 7.07 -12.73
CA ARG A 157 -12.70 7.84 -12.10
C ARG A 157 -12.02 7.07 -10.96
N LEU A 158 -12.80 6.41 -10.10
CA LEU A 158 -12.25 5.60 -9.00
C LEU A 158 -11.47 4.39 -9.52
N ASN A 159 -12.00 3.70 -10.53
CA ASN A 159 -11.30 2.58 -11.17
C ASN A 159 -9.97 3.01 -11.81
N GLN A 160 -9.91 4.21 -12.42
CA GLN A 160 -8.69 4.75 -13.03
C GLN A 160 -7.56 4.98 -12.00
N ILE A 161 -7.89 5.17 -10.75
CA ILE A 161 -6.92 5.31 -9.65
C ILE A 161 -6.79 4.04 -8.80
N GLY A 162 -7.38 2.91 -9.25
CA GLY A 162 -7.27 1.62 -8.57
C GLY A 162 -8.07 1.54 -7.26
N VAL A 163 -9.13 2.34 -7.11
CA VAL A 163 -10.03 2.32 -5.94
C VAL A 163 -11.24 1.46 -6.26
N GLU A 164 -11.46 0.42 -5.46
CA GLU A 164 -12.66 -0.41 -5.46
C GLU A 164 -13.75 0.24 -4.60
N VAL A 165 -14.96 0.38 -5.18
CA VAL A 165 -16.10 0.95 -4.46
C VAL A 165 -16.78 -0.13 -3.62
N ILE A 166 -16.80 0.06 -2.33
CA ILE A 166 -17.53 -0.77 -1.38
C ILE A 166 -18.79 -0.01 -0.96
N GLN A 167 -19.95 -0.53 -1.31
CA GLN A 167 -21.23 -0.03 -0.78
C GLN A 167 -21.54 -0.75 0.52
N ALA A 168 -21.71 0.01 1.59
CA ALA A 168 -21.99 -0.52 2.92
C ALA A 168 -22.90 0.43 3.70
N THR A 169 -23.66 -0.12 4.62
CA THR A 169 -24.39 0.66 5.61
C THR A 169 -23.44 1.34 6.60
N PRO A 170 -23.88 2.36 7.34
CA PRO A 170 -23.06 2.96 8.38
C PRO A 170 -22.53 1.96 9.40
N ALA A 171 -23.37 0.98 9.81
CA ALA A 171 -22.99 -0.06 10.77
C ALA A 171 -21.90 -0.99 10.18
N GLU A 172 -22.06 -1.47 8.95
CA GLU A 172 -21.05 -2.30 8.28
C GLU A 172 -19.74 -1.52 8.06
N SER A 173 -19.83 -0.23 7.73
CA SER A 173 -18.66 0.64 7.60
C SER A 173 -17.91 0.80 8.91
N ALA A 174 -18.62 0.98 10.03
CA ALA A 174 -18.04 1.05 11.36
C ALA A 174 -17.36 -0.25 11.77
N GLN A 175 -17.97 -1.40 11.50
CA GLN A 175 -17.36 -2.72 11.76
C GLN A 175 -16.08 -2.93 10.95
N ARG A 176 -16.09 -2.57 9.66
CA ARG A 176 -14.90 -2.64 8.79
C ARG A 176 -13.78 -1.75 9.30
N LEU A 177 -14.10 -0.51 9.68
CA LEU A 177 -13.12 0.41 10.23
C LEU A 177 -12.51 -0.13 11.53
N ALA A 178 -13.34 -0.65 12.45
CA ALA A 178 -12.86 -1.24 13.68
C ALA A 178 -11.93 -2.44 13.43
N ALA A 179 -12.27 -3.30 12.49
CA ALA A 179 -11.44 -4.44 12.11
C ALA A 179 -10.08 -4.00 11.51
N GLU A 180 -10.06 -2.95 10.70
CA GLU A 180 -8.80 -2.41 10.16
C GLU A 180 -7.96 -1.74 11.25
N VAL A 181 -8.58 -1.00 12.18
CA VAL A 181 -7.87 -0.42 13.34
C VAL A 181 -7.22 -1.52 14.17
N ASP A 182 -7.93 -2.60 14.50
CA ASP A 182 -7.37 -3.74 15.23
C ASP A 182 -6.21 -4.41 14.48
N LYS A 183 -6.40 -4.67 13.19
CA LYS A 183 -5.37 -5.27 12.33
C LYS A 183 -4.09 -4.44 12.32
N TRP A 184 -4.20 -3.14 12.09
CA TRP A 184 -3.04 -2.27 11.98
C TRP A 184 -2.40 -1.95 13.33
N SER A 185 -3.17 -1.87 14.41
CA SER A 185 -2.63 -1.78 15.77
C SER A 185 -1.73 -2.98 16.09
N LYS A 186 -2.21 -4.19 15.82
CA LYS A 186 -1.40 -5.41 16.00
C LYS A 186 -0.13 -5.41 15.13
N ALA A 187 -0.22 -4.91 13.90
CA ALA A 187 0.93 -4.80 13.01
C ALA A 187 1.97 -3.80 13.53
N ILE A 188 1.54 -2.64 14.02
CA ILE A 188 2.38 -1.61 14.62
C ILE A 188 3.10 -2.15 15.87
N ASP A 189 2.38 -2.84 16.75
CA ASP A 189 2.94 -3.45 17.95
C ASP A 189 3.99 -4.52 17.60
N ALA A 190 3.65 -5.42 16.65
CA ALA A 190 4.56 -6.47 16.20
C ALA A 190 5.83 -5.90 15.55
N ALA A 191 5.71 -4.82 14.81
CA ALA A 191 6.82 -4.12 14.17
C ALA A 191 7.59 -3.18 15.12
N ARG A 192 7.08 -2.98 16.35
CA ARG A 192 7.65 -2.05 17.36
C ARG A 192 7.84 -0.63 16.82
N ILE A 193 6.91 -0.19 15.97
CA ILE A 193 6.94 1.15 15.41
C ILE A 193 6.58 2.14 16.53
N LYS A 194 7.53 3.04 16.87
CA LYS A 194 7.28 4.11 17.82
C LYS A 194 6.55 5.25 17.13
N GLN A 195 5.48 5.73 17.74
CA GLN A 195 4.86 7.01 17.38
C GLN A 195 5.75 8.12 17.96
N GLU A 196 6.15 9.06 17.12
CA GLU A 196 6.82 10.30 17.54
C GLU A 196 5.77 11.36 17.88
#